data_c43604a26bdfdd8c55c01b696133d3d9
#
_entry.id   c43604a26bdfdd8c55c01b696133d3d9
#
_cell.length_a   1.000
_cell.length_b   1.000
_cell.length_c   1.000
_cell.angle_alpha   90.00
_cell.angle_beta   90.00
_cell.angle_gamma   90.00
#
_symmetry.space_group_name_H-M   'P 1'
#
loop_
_entity.id
_entity.type
_entity.pdbx_description
1 polymer ?
#
loop_
_entity_poly.entity_id
_entity_poly.type
_entity_poly.pdbx_seq_one_letter_code
_entity_poly.pdbx_strand_id
1 'polypeptide(L)'
;MDIALKKKRLYGPDVHVIHREDRALAEKTYRRRPWLVRMAGRLLVRWETYIYSKLRDIPGIPELLTSPDPYTITTVFMGGHNLKKRLKTPDEAYFERLEALIKAIHDRGVIHLDMRNRRNYGMDDNGNPYIVDFASSVYLPLGGALKRMLCAIDWMGYLKVKAYLNPDLLSDTESKKTEMGNTLSLLWFFPRLLRFFRHLFQRILR
;
A
#
# COMPACT_ATOMS: atom_id res chain seq x y z
N MET A 1 -9.60 -17.76 -15.69
CA MET A 1 -8.88 -16.83 -16.60
C MET A 1 -8.15 -15.82 -15.74
N ASP A 2 -6.80 -15.89 -15.71
CA ASP A 2 -6.00 -15.03 -14.84
C ASP A 2 -5.93 -13.62 -15.41
N ILE A 3 -6.34 -12.62 -14.64
CA ILE A 3 -6.30 -11.22 -15.07
C ILE A 3 -5.04 -10.57 -14.48
N ALA A 4 -4.11 -10.17 -15.36
CA ALA A 4 -2.92 -9.45 -14.95
C ALA A 4 -3.27 -8.01 -14.50
N LEU A 5 -3.08 -7.69 -13.23
CA LEU A 5 -3.35 -6.36 -12.66
C LEU A 5 -2.24 -5.34 -12.92
N LYS A 6 -1.04 -5.79 -13.25
CA LYS A 6 0.13 -4.89 -13.39
C LYS A 6 0.97 -5.28 -14.61
N LYS A 7 1.35 -4.27 -15.43
CA LYS A 7 2.30 -4.45 -16.53
C LYS A 7 3.59 -5.13 -16.02
N LYS A 8 4.09 -6.16 -16.74
CA LYS A 8 5.37 -6.83 -16.46
C LYS A 8 6.47 -5.78 -16.28
N ARG A 9 7.08 -5.72 -15.11
CA ARG A 9 8.30 -4.95 -14.84
C ARG A 9 9.45 -5.92 -14.67
N LEU A 10 10.61 -5.61 -15.23
CA LEU A 10 11.77 -6.50 -15.19
C LEU A 10 12.19 -6.90 -13.76
N TYR A 11 12.02 -6.00 -12.80
CA TYR A 11 12.50 -6.15 -11.41
C TYR A 11 11.38 -6.10 -10.35
N GLY A 12 10.12 -5.94 -10.76
CA GLY A 12 8.98 -5.95 -9.82
C GLY A 12 8.26 -7.30 -9.79
N PRO A 13 7.38 -7.55 -8.83
CA PRO A 13 6.55 -8.74 -8.83
C PRO A 13 5.58 -8.74 -10.01
N ASP A 14 5.19 -9.92 -10.45
CA ASP A 14 3.95 -10.09 -11.22
C ASP A 14 2.79 -10.07 -10.23
N VAL A 15 1.69 -9.43 -10.61
CA VAL A 15 0.47 -9.36 -9.79
C VAL A 15 -0.71 -9.80 -10.65
N HIS A 16 -1.39 -10.86 -10.22
CA HIS A 16 -2.51 -11.46 -10.91
C HIS A 16 -3.70 -11.60 -9.98
N VAL A 17 -4.91 -11.59 -10.52
CA VAL A 17 -6.09 -12.13 -9.84
C VAL A 17 -6.30 -13.55 -10.37
N ILE A 18 -6.36 -14.48 -9.45
CA ILE A 18 -6.66 -15.90 -9.72
C ILE A 18 -7.94 -16.28 -9.00
N HIS A 19 -8.63 -17.29 -9.48
CA HIS A 19 -9.85 -17.82 -8.84
C HIS A 19 -9.54 -19.20 -8.31
N ARG A 20 -9.78 -19.41 -7.01
CA ARG A 20 -9.69 -20.72 -6.35
C ARG A 20 -10.91 -20.91 -5.46
N GLU A 21 -11.59 -22.06 -5.57
CA GLU A 21 -12.69 -22.45 -4.68
C GLU A 21 -13.72 -21.33 -4.47
N ASP A 22 -14.23 -20.73 -5.56
CA ASP A 22 -15.19 -19.63 -5.60
C ASP A 22 -14.70 -18.30 -4.96
N ARG A 23 -13.40 -18.18 -4.63
CA ARG A 23 -12.82 -16.93 -4.14
C ARG A 23 -11.87 -16.32 -5.17
N ALA A 24 -11.99 -15.03 -5.37
CA ALA A 24 -11.01 -14.24 -6.10
C ALA A 24 -9.82 -13.91 -5.17
N LEU A 25 -8.60 -14.22 -5.62
CA LEU A 25 -7.36 -14.03 -4.86
C LEU A 25 -6.41 -13.12 -5.63
N ALA A 26 -5.71 -12.25 -4.92
CA ALA A 26 -4.61 -11.46 -5.47
C ALA A 26 -3.29 -12.17 -5.17
N GLU A 27 -2.60 -12.59 -6.22
CA GLU A 27 -1.29 -13.23 -6.11
C GLU A 27 -0.20 -12.28 -6.60
N LYS A 28 0.82 -12.06 -5.76
CA LYS A 28 1.99 -11.22 -6.04
C LYS A 28 3.23 -12.10 -5.95
N THR A 29 3.89 -12.34 -7.09
CA THR A 29 4.98 -13.32 -7.18
C THR A 29 6.24 -12.79 -7.85
N TYR A 30 7.40 -13.22 -7.33
CA TYR A 30 8.73 -12.99 -7.90
C TYR A 30 9.30 -14.25 -8.59
N ARG A 31 8.55 -15.34 -8.67
CA ARG A 31 9.01 -16.67 -9.09
C ARG A 31 9.70 -16.66 -10.47
N ARG A 32 9.19 -15.85 -11.41
CA ARG A 32 9.69 -15.75 -12.80
C ARG A 32 10.74 -14.65 -12.97
N ARG A 33 11.44 -14.26 -11.90
CA ARG A 33 12.47 -13.20 -11.96
C ARG A 33 13.88 -13.78 -11.98
N PRO A 34 14.88 -13.02 -12.48
CA PRO A 34 16.27 -13.39 -12.34
C PRO A 34 16.63 -13.72 -10.89
N TRP A 35 17.62 -14.57 -10.68
CA TRP A 35 17.90 -15.14 -9.36
C TRP A 35 18.13 -14.09 -8.25
N LEU A 36 18.89 -13.00 -8.53
CA LEU A 36 19.11 -11.91 -7.57
C LEU A 36 17.81 -11.20 -7.18
N VAL A 37 16.96 -10.89 -8.18
CA VAL A 37 15.66 -10.26 -7.94
C VAL A 37 14.73 -11.20 -7.17
N ARG A 38 14.81 -12.50 -7.45
CA ARG A 38 14.03 -13.53 -6.75
C ARG A 38 14.45 -13.65 -5.30
N MET A 39 15.75 -13.60 -5.00
CA MET A 39 16.25 -13.61 -3.62
C MET A 39 15.80 -12.38 -2.83
N ALA A 40 15.94 -11.18 -3.40
CA ALA A 40 15.39 -9.96 -2.81
C ALA A 40 13.86 -10.02 -2.66
N GLY A 41 13.17 -10.56 -3.68
CA GLY A 41 11.73 -10.79 -3.67
C GLY A 41 11.27 -11.69 -2.52
N ARG A 42 12.04 -12.75 -2.21
CA ARG A 42 11.76 -13.63 -1.06
C ARG A 42 11.76 -12.89 0.27
N LEU A 43 12.73 -11.98 0.46
CA LEU A 43 12.80 -11.17 1.68
C LEU A 43 11.61 -10.19 1.75
N LEU A 44 11.25 -9.56 0.63
CA LEU A 44 10.10 -8.67 0.56
C LEU A 44 8.78 -9.43 0.82
N VAL A 45 8.60 -10.61 0.25
CA VAL A 45 7.42 -11.47 0.50
C VAL A 45 7.35 -11.84 1.98
N ARG A 46 8.47 -12.28 2.59
CA ARG A 46 8.51 -12.62 4.01
C ARG A 46 8.17 -11.42 4.89
N TRP A 47 8.71 -10.24 4.56
CA TRP A 47 8.42 -9.01 5.29
C TRP A 47 6.95 -8.61 5.16
N GLU A 48 6.42 -8.57 3.94
CA GLU A 48 5.03 -8.21 3.68
C GLU A 48 4.05 -9.19 4.36
N THR A 49 4.35 -10.50 4.32
CA THR A 49 3.62 -11.54 5.06
C THR A 49 3.60 -11.27 6.56
N TYR A 50 4.77 -10.91 7.12
CA TYR A 50 4.88 -10.53 8.53
C TYR A 50 4.02 -9.32 8.86
N ILE A 51 4.01 -8.28 8.02
CA ILE A 51 3.17 -7.10 8.22
C ILE A 51 1.68 -7.46 8.17
N TYR A 52 1.23 -8.23 7.15
CA TYR A 52 -0.15 -8.70 7.09
C TYR A 52 -0.57 -9.49 8.33
N SER A 53 0.33 -10.30 8.91
CA SER A 53 0.05 -11.04 10.14
C SER A 53 -0.24 -10.12 11.36
N LYS A 54 0.31 -8.89 11.36
CA LYS A 54 0.03 -7.87 12.39
C LYS A 54 -1.29 -7.12 12.17
N LEU A 55 -1.78 -7.13 10.94
CA LEU A 55 -3.00 -6.44 10.52
C LEU A 55 -4.21 -7.36 10.38
N ARG A 56 -4.07 -8.63 10.83
CA ARG A 56 -5.17 -9.60 10.79
C ARG A 56 -6.41 -9.02 11.49
N ASP A 57 -7.57 -9.33 10.96
CA ASP A 57 -8.89 -8.98 11.50
C ASP A 57 -9.23 -7.48 11.46
N ILE A 58 -8.46 -6.65 10.74
CA ILE A 58 -8.82 -5.26 10.47
C ILE A 58 -9.69 -5.21 9.21
N PRO A 59 -10.97 -4.79 9.28
CA PRO A 59 -11.79 -4.59 8.10
C PRO A 59 -11.14 -3.61 7.10
N GLY A 60 -11.11 -3.96 5.81
CA GLY A 60 -10.44 -3.15 4.79
C GLY A 60 -8.96 -3.53 4.56
N ILE A 61 -8.44 -4.50 5.31
CA ILE A 61 -7.15 -5.14 5.02
C ILE A 61 -7.41 -6.52 4.41
N PRO A 62 -6.81 -6.86 3.25
CA PRO A 62 -6.97 -8.18 2.65
C PRO A 62 -6.53 -9.31 3.58
N GLU A 63 -7.34 -10.34 3.67
CA GLU A 63 -6.96 -11.56 4.38
C GLU A 63 -5.75 -12.21 3.71
N LEU A 64 -4.73 -12.51 4.50
CA LEU A 64 -3.53 -13.22 4.06
C LEU A 64 -3.81 -14.74 4.05
N LEU A 65 -3.54 -15.36 2.90
CA LEU A 65 -3.61 -16.81 2.76
C LEU A 65 -2.22 -17.42 2.81
N THR A 66 -2.14 -18.65 3.36
CA THR A 66 -0.88 -19.39 3.39
C THR A 66 -0.45 -19.75 1.97
N SER A 67 0.75 -19.35 1.58
CA SER A 67 1.39 -19.76 0.34
C SER A 67 2.57 -20.67 0.64
N PRO A 68 2.66 -21.86 0.03
CA PRO A 68 3.82 -22.74 0.17
C PRO A 68 5.04 -22.22 -0.59
N ASP A 69 4.85 -21.28 -1.50
CA ASP A 69 5.93 -20.70 -2.31
C ASP A 69 6.56 -19.48 -1.61
N PRO A 70 7.85 -19.52 -1.24
CA PRO A 70 8.50 -18.42 -0.54
C PRO A 70 8.71 -17.15 -1.38
N TYR A 71 8.38 -17.19 -2.66
CA TYR A 71 8.47 -16.07 -3.59
C TYR A 71 7.13 -15.42 -3.90
N THR A 72 6.05 -15.93 -3.30
CA THR A 72 4.69 -15.54 -3.59
C THR A 72 3.92 -15.20 -2.32
N ILE A 73 3.22 -14.09 -2.32
CA ILE A 73 2.21 -13.74 -1.32
C ILE A 73 0.83 -13.77 -1.97
N THR A 74 -0.12 -14.38 -1.29
CA THR A 74 -1.50 -14.52 -1.74
C THR A 74 -2.44 -13.91 -0.70
N THR A 75 -3.32 -13.03 -1.14
CA THR A 75 -4.35 -12.41 -0.31
C THR A 75 -5.72 -12.53 -0.96
N VAL A 76 -6.79 -12.44 -0.17
CA VAL A 76 -8.14 -12.33 -0.72
C VAL A 76 -8.23 -11.05 -1.55
N PHE A 77 -8.79 -11.15 -2.76
CA PHE A 77 -9.01 -9.98 -3.61
C PHE A 77 -10.22 -9.19 -3.10
N MET A 78 -10.03 -7.89 -2.86
CA MET A 78 -11.03 -7.03 -2.22
C MET A 78 -12.17 -6.59 -3.15
N GLY A 79 -12.16 -7.00 -4.41
CA GLY A 79 -13.17 -6.57 -5.37
C GLY A 79 -13.05 -5.11 -5.77
N GLY A 80 -14.11 -4.56 -6.37
CA GLY A 80 -14.24 -3.16 -6.71
C GLY A 80 -13.09 -2.59 -7.56
N HIS A 81 -12.59 -1.42 -7.18
CA HIS A 81 -11.55 -0.75 -7.94
C HIS A 81 -10.59 0.07 -7.06
N ASN A 82 -9.35 0.22 -7.53
CA ASN A 82 -8.41 1.12 -6.88
C ASN A 82 -8.67 2.58 -7.27
N LEU A 83 -8.36 3.52 -6.37
CA LEU A 83 -8.64 4.96 -6.55
C LEU A 83 -7.84 5.63 -7.67
N LYS A 84 -6.89 4.93 -8.29
CA LYS A 84 -6.20 5.46 -9.48
C LYS A 84 -7.14 5.57 -10.68
N LYS A 85 -8.11 4.67 -10.81
CA LYS A 85 -9.02 4.61 -11.97
C LYS A 85 -10.08 5.71 -11.98
N ARG A 86 -10.32 6.40 -10.85
CA ARG A 86 -11.33 7.47 -10.73
C ARG A 86 -12.71 7.11 -11.29
N LEU A 87 -13.15 5.89 -11.11
CA LEU A 87 -14.46 5.45 -11.61
C LEU A 87 -15.61 6.09 -10.85
N LYS A 88 -15.39 6.40 -9.56
CA LYS A 88 -16.33 7.07 -8.68
C LYS A 88 -15.56 8.03 -7.77
N THR A 89 -16.08 9.22 -7.52
CA THR A 89 -15.54 10.15 -6.53
C THR A 89 -15.99 9.69 -5.16
N PRO A 90 -15.04 9.40 -4.23
CA PRO A 90 -15.39 9.02 -2.87
C PRO A 90 -16.09 10.16 -2.13
N ASP A 91 -17.10 9.82 -1.34
CA ASP A 91 -17.83 10.73 -0.48
C ASP A 91 -17.16 10.91 0.91
N GLU A 92 -17.73 11.76 1.74
CA GLU A 92 -17.23 12.04 3.09
C GLU A 92 -17.19 10.78 3.94
N ALA A 93 -18.25 9.97 3.92
CA ALA A 93 -18.34 8.73 4.68
C ALA A 93 -17.27 7.70 4.28
N TYR A 94 -16.86 7.68 3.01
CA TYR A 94 -15.72 6.88 2.59
C TYR A 94 -14.42 7.35 3.24
N PHE A 95 -14.17 8.68 3.25
CA PHE A 95 -12.94 9.22 3.83
C PHE A 95 -12.90 9.05 5.34
N GLU A 96 -14.01 9.19 6.06
CA GLU A 96 -14.09 8.89 7.49
C GLU A 96 -13.71 7.43 7.81
N ARG A 97 -14.28 6.48 7.05
CA ARG A 97 -13.93 5.06 7.19
C ARG A 97 -12.46 4.79 6.84
N LEU A 98 -11.91 5.48 5.83
CA LEU A 98 -10.51 5.36 5.45
C LEU A 98 -9.58 5.91 6.53
N GLU A 99 -9.93 7.02 7.17
CA GLU A 99 -9.19 7.58 8.31
C GLU A 99 -9.19 6.61 9.50
N ALA A 100 -10.33 6.04 9.82
CA ALA A 100 -10.44 5.02 10.86
C ALA A 100 -9.57 3.79 10.55
N LEU A 101 -9.53 3.35 9.29
CA LEU A 101 -8.68 2.25 8.84
C LEU A 101 -7.19 2.58 8.98
N ILE A 102 -6.75 3.78 8.56
CA ILE A 102 -5.35 4.22 8.71
C ILE A 102 -4.97 4.25 10.20
N LYS A 103 -5.87 4.79 11.05
CA LYS A 103 -5.65 4.82 12.49
C LYS A 103 -5.52 3.41 13.06
N ALA A 104 -6.37 2.47 12.69
CA ALA A 104 -6.31 1.08 13.13
C ALA A 104 -4.98 0.39 12.74
N ILE A 105 -4.46 0.68 11.53
CA ILE A 105 -3.14 0.21 11.08
C ILE A 105 -2.03 0.76 11.99
N HIS A 106 -2.06 2.07 12.28
CA HIS A 106 -1.07 2.73 13.13
C HIS A 106 -1.14 2.24 14.59
N ASP A 107 -2.35 1.96 15.11
CA ASP A 107 -2.54 1.42 16.46
C ASP A 107 -1.94 0.02 16.60
N ARG A 108 -1.95 -0.80 15.52
CA ARG A 108 -1.24 -2.09 15.46
C ARG A 108 0.28 -1.95 15.32
N GLY A 109 0.81 -0.73 15.28
CA GLY A 109 2.24 -0.45 15.16
C GLY A 109 2.77 -0.53 13.73
N VAL A 110 1.92 -0.65 12.73
CA VAL A 110 2.31 -0.66 11.32
C VAL A 110 2.19 0.74 10.74
N ILE A 111 3.18 1.15 9.95
CA ILE A 111 3.20 2.42 9.23
C ILE A 111 3.48 2.09 7.77
N HIS A 112 2.64 2.54 6.86
CA HIS A 112 2.62 2.07 5.47
C HIS A 112 3.75 2.65 4.60
N LEU A 113 4.09 3.92 4.78
CA LEU A 113 5.13 4.70 4.09
C LEU A 113 4.94 4.89 2.57
N ASP A 114 3.86 4.38 1.96
CA ASP A 114 3.51 4.63 0.55
C ASP A 114 2.04 5.05 0.38
N MET A 115 1.49 5.75 1.36
CA MET A 115 0.11 6.27 1.37
C MET A 115 -0.16 7.35 0.30
N ARG A 116 0.87 7.88 -0.40
CA ARG A 116 0.68 8.77 -1.56
C ARG A 116 0.25 8.06 -2.83
N ASN A 117 0.43 6.77 -2.88
CA ASN A 117 0.16 5.99 -4.06
C ASN A 117 -1.31 5.57 -4.09
N ARG A 118 -2.11 6.26 -4.89
CA ARG A 118 -3.56 5.97 -5.06
C ARG A 118 -3.90 4.55 -5.49
N ARG A 119 -2.91 3.76 -5.93
CA ARG A 119 -3.09 2.34 -6.24
C ARG A 119 -3.18 1.47 -4.99
N ASN A 120 -2.68 1.98 -3.85
CA ASN A 120 -2.68 1.27 -2.59
C ASN A 120 -4.00 1.43 -1.84
N TYR A 121 -4.89 2.30 -2.35
CA TYR A 121 -6.26 2.47 -1.86
C TYR A 121 -7.25 1.90 -2.85
N GLY A 122 -8.33 1.36 -2.34
CA GLY A 122 -9.46 0.95 -3.15
C GLY A 122 -10.79 1.17 -2.46
N MET A 123 -11.82 0.97 -3.25
CA MET A 123 -13.21 0.91 -2.82
C MET A 123 -13.73 -0.46 -3.25
N ASP A 124 -14.25 -1.23 -2.29
CA ASP A 124 -14.87 -2.53 -2.57
C ASP A 124 -16.24 -2.34 -3.27
N ASP A 125 -16.89 -3.43 -3.61
CA ASP A 125 -18.18 -3.40 -4.31
C ASP A 125 -19.31 -2.80 -3.44
N ASN A 126 -19.13 -2.74 -2.11
CA ASN A 126 -20.05 -2.12 -1.16
C ASN A 126 -19.70 -0.65 -0.84
N GLY A 127 -18.67 -0.10 -1.46
CA GLY A 127 -18.20 1.27 -1.23
C GLY A 127 -17.30 1.44 0.00
N ASN A 128 -16.83 0.36 0.62
CA ASN A 128 -15.93 0.45 1.76
C ASN A 128 -14.46 0.62 1.32
N PRO A 129 -13.67 1.38 2.08
CA PRO A 129 -12.25 1.53 1.80
C PRO A 129 -11.46 0.27 2.11
N TYR A 130 -10.44 0.01 1.30
CA TYR A 130 -9.40 -0.97 1.61
C TYR A 130 -8.00 -0.44 1.29
N ILE A 131 -6.98 -0.99 1.96
CA ILE A 131 -5.58 -0.65 1.78
C ILE A 131 -4.78 -1.92 1.46
N VAL A 132 -3.86 -1.82 0.48
CA VAL A 132 -3.04 -2.93 -0.03
C VAL A 132 -1.58 -2.51 -0.24
N ASP A 133 -0.69 -3.49 -0.47
CA ASP A 133 0.73 -3.30 -0.83
C ASP A 133 1.59 -2.79 0.33
N PHE A 134 1.71 -3.58 1.38
CA PHE A 134 2.48 -3.27 2.59
C PHE A 134 4.00 -3.54 2.46
N ALA A 135 4.52 -3.74 1.25
CA ALA A 135 5.94 -4.04 1.04
C ALA A 135 6.90 -2.92 1.51
N SER A 136 6.42 -1.67 1.58
CA SER A 136 7.18 -0.51 2.06
C SER A 136 7.00 -0.21 3.54
N SER A 137 6.15 -0.95 4.22
CA SER A 137 5.75 -0.66 5.60
C SER A 137 6.86 -0.95 6.59
N VAL A 138 6.79 -0.28 7.75
CA VAL A 138 7.62 -0.58 8.91
C VAL A 138 6.73 -0.95 10.10
N TYR A 139 7.30 -1.75 11.02
CA TYR A 139 6.62 -2.16 12.23
C TYR A 139 7.28 -1.54 13.45
N LEU A 140 6.58 -0.63 14.11
CA LEU A 140 6.99 0.06 15.33
C LEU A 140 5.86 -0.02 16.36
N PRO A 141 5.78 -1.10 17.14
CA PRO A 141 4.70 -1.32 18.11
C PRO A 141 4.77 -0.35 19.29
N LEU A 142 5.98 0.07 19.65
CA LEU A 142 6.19 1.02 20.73
C LEU A 142 5.94 2.45 20.24
N GLY A 143 5.40 3.30 21.14
CA GLY A 143 5.24 4.72 20.89
C GLY A 143 6.58 5.46 20.75
N GLY A 144 6.54 6.76 20.62
CA GLY A 144 7.73 7.62 20.59
C GLY A 144 7.73 8.62 19.44
N ALA A 145 8.75 9.49 19.43
CA ALA A 145 8.86 10.56 18.45
C ALA A 145 8.99 10.03 17.02
N LEU A 146 9.79 8.97 16.83
CA LEU A 146 9.97 8.36 15.53
C LEU A 146 8.65 7.80 14.95
N LYS A 147 7.87 7.07 15.75
CA LYS A 147 6.56 6.55 15.31
C LYS A 147 5.65 7.71 14.91
N ARG A 148 5.54 8.76 15.73
CA ARG A 148 4.71 9.93 15.42
C ARG A 148 5.13 10.60 14.11
N MET A 149 6.42 10.77 13.88
CA MET A 149 6.97 11.35 12.65
C MET A 149 6.61 10.51 11.42
N LEU A 150 6.78 9.19 11.49
CA LEU A 150 6.47 8.29 10.38
C LEU A 150 4.95 8.18 10.11
N CYS A 151 4.12 8.15 11.16
CA CYS A 151 2.66 8.24 11.01
C CYS A 151 2.24 9.56 10.33
N ALA A 152 2.91 10.68 10.65
CA ALA A 152 2.64 11.95 9.98
C ALA A 152 2.93 11.90 8.47
N ILE A 153 3.92 11.10 8.03
CA ILE A 153 4.18 10.87 6.60
C ILE A 153 2.99 10.18 5.93
N ASP A 154 2.43 9.16 6.55
CA ASP A 154 1.24 8.47 6.04
C ASP A 154 0.04 9.43 5.97
N TRP A 155 -0.23 10.20 7.03
CA TRP A 155 -1.29 11.19 7.04
C TRP A 155 -1.13 12.26 5.95
N MET A 156 0.08 12.75 5.73
CA MET A 156 0.36 13.68 4.62
C MET A 156 0.14 13.02 3.25
N GLY A 157 0.47 11.75 3.13
CA GLY A 157 0.20 10.95 1.93
C GLY A 157 -1.30 10.83 1.66
N TYR A 158 -2.07 10.49 2.69
CA TYR A 158 -3.53 10.42 2.66
C TYR A 158 -4.17 11.76 2.27
N LEU A 159 -3.81 12.86 2.94
CA LEU A 159 -4.37 14.18 2.65
C LEU A 159 -4.16 14.60 1.19
N LYS A 160 -3.00 14.27 0.60
CA LYS A 160 -2.75 14.50 -0.84
C LYS A 160 -3.68 13.68 -1.74
N VAL A 161 -4.03 12.46 -1.32
CA VAL A 161 -4.97 11.64 -2.06
C VAL A 161 -6.39 12.18 -1.92
N LYS A 162 -6.81 12.59 -0.71
CA LYS A 162 -8.12 13.23 -0.43
C LYS A 162 -8.27 14.51 -1.27
N ALA A 163 -7.28 15.41 -1.21
CA ALA A 163 -7.24 16.64 -1.99
C ALA A 163 -7.36 16.43 -3.51
N TYR A 164 -6.74 15.37 -4.00
CA TYR A 164 -6.78 15.05 -5.43
C TYR A 164 -8.12 14.46 -5.88
N LEU A 165 -8.76 13.67 -5.04
CA LEU A 165 -10.01 12.96 -5.38
C LEU A 165 -11.25 13.82 -5.12
N ASN A 166 -11.28 14.50 -4.01
CA ASN A 166 -12.40 15.36 -3.60
C ASN A 166 -11.88 16.56 -2.76
N PRO A 167 -11.41 17.63 -3.42
CA PRO A 167 -10.84 18.80 -2.74
C PRO A 167 -11.85 19.53 -1.85
N ASP A 168 -13.15 19.46 -2.17
CA ASP A 168 -14.21 20.15 -1.45
C ASP A 168 -14.43 19.58 -0.03
N LEU A 169 -13.97 18.38 0.24
CA LEU A 169 -14.01 17.74 1.56
C LEU A 169 -12.80 18.05 2.46
N LEU A 170 -11.90 18.92 2.01
CA LEU A 170 -10.79 19.34 2.85
C LEU A 170 -11.21 20.46 3.81
N SER A 171 -10.94 20.29 5.10
CA SER A 171 -11.04 21.38 6.06
C SER A 171 -9.94 22.42 5.80
N ASP A 172 -10.12 23.65 6.30
CA ASP A 172 -9.11 24.71 6.21
C ASP A 172 -7.75 24.29 6.80
N THR A 173 -7.80 23.52 7.90
CA THR A 173 -6.59 23.00 8.54
C THR A 173 -5.89 21.93 7.71
N GLU A 174 -6.64 21.08 7.02
CA GLU A 174 -6.11 20.05 6.11
C GLU A 174 -5.54 20.68 4.85
N SER A 175 -6.20 21.70 4.30
CA SER A 175 -5.72 22.47 3.14
C SER A 175 -4.36 23.10 3.43
N LYS A 176 -4.21 23.80 4.56
CA LYS A 176 -2.94 24.37 5.01
C LYS A 176 -1.84 23.32 5.20
N LYS A 177 -2.16 22.16 5.79
CA LYS A 177 -1.20 21.04 5.94
C LYS A 177 -0.77 20.48 4.58
N THR A 178 -1.69 20.42 3.62
CA THR A 178 -1.38 19.92 2.27
C THR A 178 -0.46 20.88 1.52
N GLU A 179 -0.66 22.18 1.64
CA GLU A 179 0.20 23.23 1.08
C GLU A 179 1.60 23.21 1.74
N MET A 180 1.67 23.21 3.07
CA MET A 180 2.94 23.06 3.81
C MET A 180 3.65 21.75 3.44
N GLY A 181 2.94 20.65 3.28
CA GLY A 181 3.51 19.37 2.84
C GLY A 181 4.05 19.39 1.41
N ASN A 182 3.62 20.31 0.56
CA ASN A 182 4.21 20.55 -0.76
C ASN A 182 5.53 21.31 -0.67
N THR A 183 5.65 22.26 0.24
CA THR A 183 6.87 23.03 0.53
C THR A 183 7.92 22.21 1.28
N LEU A 184 7.51 21.38 2.23
CA LEU A 184 8.35 20.43 2.97
C LEU A 184 8.66 19.14 2.18
N SER A 185 8.57 19.17 0.86
CA SER A 185 8.90 18.04 -0.03
C SER A 185 10.33 17.51 0.14
N LEU A 186 11.19 18.24 0.87
CA LEU A 186 12.53 17.83 1.31
C LEU A 186 12.51 16.67 2.31
N LEU A 187 11.48 16.54 3.17
CA LEU A 187 11.29 15.38 4.06
C LEU A 187 10.88 14.10 3.31
N TRP A 188 10.57 14.20 2.03
CA TRP A 188 10.34 13.08 1.10
C TRP A 188 11.62 12.43 0.60
N PHE A 189 12.74 12.68 1.21
CA PHE A 189 14.00 12.06 0.84
C PHE A 189 13.94 10.52 1.02
N PHE A 190 13.26 10.02 2.05
CA PHE A 190 13.25 8.59 2.37
C PHE A 190 12.58 7.71 1.30
N PRO A 191 11.38 8.00 0.78
CA PRO A 191 10.82 7.26 -0.35
C PRO A 191 11.53 7.52 -1.69
N ARG A 192 12.18 8.69 -1.84
CA ARG A 192 13.08 8.96 -2.98
C ARG A 192 14.37 8.16 -2.87
N LEU A 193 14.93 8.02 -1.66
CA LEU A 193 16.11 7.24 -1.37
C LEU A 193 15.84 5.73 -1.61
N LEU A 194 14.71 5.21 -1.14
CA LEU A 194 14.29 3.83 -1.45
C LEU A 194 14.07 3.61 -2.95
N ARG A 195 13.50 4.60 -3.67
CA ARG A 195 13.39 4.56 -5.14
C ARG A 195 14.74 4.69 -5.81
N PHE A 196 15.64 5.54 -5.31
CA PHE A 196 17.00 5.71 -5.81
C PHE A 196 17.81 4.41 -5.63
N PHE A 197 17.80 3.80 -4.45
CA PHE A 197 18.44 2.50 -4.22
C PHE A 197 17.83 1.40 -5.10
N ARG A 198 16.52 1.41 -5.30
CA ARG A 198 15.86 0.51 -6.24
C ARG A 198 16.31 0.75 -7.69
N HIS A 199 16.48 2.01 -8.11
CA HIS A 199 16.99 2.36 -9.45
C HIS A 199 18.49 2.10 -9.58
N LEU A 200 19.28 2.37 -8.56
CA LEU A 200 20.71 2.06 -8.51
C LEU A 200 20.94 0.54 -8.60
N PHE A 201 20.20 -0.24 -7.82
CA PHE A 201 20.21 -1.71 -7.91
C PHE A 201 19.78 -2.22 -9.30
N GLN A 202 18.85 -1.51 -9.94
CA GLN A 202 18.44 -1.79 -11.32
C GLN A 202 19.54 -1.46 -12.37
N ARG A 203 20.43 -0.50 -12.10
CA ARG A 203 21.55 -0.15 -12.97
C ARG A 203 22.76 -1.08 -12.80
N ILE A 204 23.01 -1.55 -11.57
CA ILE A 204 24.12 -2.46 -11.26
C ILE A 204 23.87 -3.87 -11.81
N LEU A 205 22.60 -4.23 -12.04
CA LEU A 205 22.19 -5.54 -12.56
C LEU A 205 21.93 -5.55 -14.08
N ARG A 206 22.31 -4.50 -14.78
CA ARG A 206 22.44 -4.47 -16.24
C ARG A 206 23.86 -4.79 -16.67
#